data_82e0bc53a560d3ac28138bc04811e674
#
_entry.id   82e0bc53a560d3ac28138bc04811e674
#
_cell.length_a   1.000
_cell.length_b   1.000
_cell.length_c   1.000
_cell.angle_alpha   90.00
_cell.angle_beta   90.00
_cell.angle_gamma   90.00
#
_symmetry.space_group_name_H-M   'P 1'
#
loop_
_entity.id
_entity.type
_entity.pdbx_description
1 polymer ?
#
loop_
_entity_poly.entity_id
_entity_poly.type
_entity_poly.pdbx_seq_one_letter_code
_entity_poly.pdbx_strand_id
1 'polypeptide(L)'
;MKPYRFFLLLSVILAAITVASTLYLPLLIGKAVDCIVGKGNVNFDGLIAVLIKMAVMIGITALAQWIMNVCNNKLTYQIVRDIRNEAFEKIEVLPLKYIDGHAHGEIVSRVIADVDQFADGLLMGFTQLFTGVITILGTIGFMLSVNVGITIVVLVVTPVSLFVASFIAKRTFSMFKAQSEARGEQTALIDEMIGNQKIVQAFGQEKDAIEKFDEINGRLQTCSLKAIFFSSITNPSTRFVNSLVYTGVGIFGALAAINGRLTVGQLSSFLSYANQYTKPFNEISGVVTELQNAIACAGRVFELIEEKSQVPEVENAVSLQHVDGKVELKDVAFSYVPEQKLIELSLIHI
;
A
#
# COMPACT_ATOMS: atom_id res chain seq x y z
N MET A 1 14.65 -15.24 -3.56
CA MET A 1 14.03 -14.75 -4.83
C MET A 1 14.09 -15.71 -6.04
N LYS A 2 15.07 -16.61 -6.18
CA LYS A 2 15.11 -17.53 -7.33
C LYS A 2 13.85 -18.42 -7.52
N PRO A 3 13.21 -19.01 -6.47
CA PRO A 3 12.07 -19.89 -6.66
C PRO A 3 10.79 -19.16 -7.12
N TYR A 4 10.69 -17.84 -6.93
CA TYR A 4 9.46 -17.08 -7.18
C TYR A 4 9.39 -16.40 -8.56
N ARG A 5 10.49 -16.42 -9.35
CA ARG A 5 10.57 -15.72 -10.65
C ARG A 5 9.51 -16.17 -11.65
N PHE A 6 9.18 -17.47 -11.63
CA PHE A 6 8.14 -18.01 -12.53
C PHE A 6 6.77 -17.41 -12.23
N PHE A 7 6.36 -17.35 -10.95
CA PHE A 7 5.07 -16.76 -10.55
C PHE A 7 5.01 -15.26 -10.84
N LEU A 8 6.12 -14.54 -10.65
CA LEU A 8 6.22 -13.11 -11.01
C LEU A 8 6.04 -12.89 -12.51
N LEU A 9 6.74 -13.62 -13.36
CA LEU A 9 6.60 -13.52 -14.81
C LEU A 9 5.19 -13.87 -15.26
N LEU A 10 4.62 -14.94 -14.71
CA LEU A 10 3.25 -15.36 -15.00
C LEU A 10 2.24 -14.28 -14.59
N SER A 11 2.41 -13.67 -13.42
CA SER A 11 1.55 -12.58 -12.96
C SER A 11 1.60 -11.36 -13.89
N VAL A 12 2.80 -10.95 -14.33
CA VAL A 12 2.97 -9.82 -15.27
C VAL A 12 2.33 -10.12 -16.63
N ILE A 13 2.50 -11.34 -17.15
CA ILE A 13 1.87 -11.76 -18.41
C ILE A 13 0.35 -11.76 -18.28
N LEU A 14 -0.19 -12.32 -17.19
CA LEU A 14 -1.62 -12.34 -16.93
C LEU A 14 -2.18 -10.93 -16.73
N ALA A 15 -1.44 -10.03 -16.07
CA ALA A 15 -1.81 -8.62 -15.95
C ALA A 15 -1.90 -7.95 -17.33
N ALA A 16 -0.91 -8.17 -18.21
CA ALA A 16 -0.94 -7.65 -19.57
C ALA A 16 -2.13 -8.19 -20.39
N ILE A 17 -2.42 -9.48 -20.30
CA ILE A 17 -3.58 -10.09 -20.95
C ILE A 17 -4.88 -9.49 -20.41
N THR A 18 -5.03 -9.38 -19.09
CA THR A 18 -6.22 -8.82 -18.44
C THR A 18 -6.43 -7.38 -18.89
N VAL A 19 -5.38 -6.54 -18.88
CA VAL A 19 -5.46 -5.14 -19.30
C VAL A 19 -5.78 -5.04 -20.79
N ALA A 20 -5.09 -5.78 -21.66
CA ALA A 20 -5.34 -5.76 -23.10
C ALA A 20 -6.80 -6.17 -23.42
N SER A 21 -7.29 -7.23 -22.78
CA SER A 21 -8.67 -7.69 -22.93
C SER A 21 -9.69 -6.65 -22.42
N THR A 22 -9.43 -6.03 -21.27
CA THR A 22 -10.29 -4.98 -20.70
C THR A 22 -10.31 -3.74 -21.59
N LEU A 23 -9.16 -3.33 -22.15
CA LEU A 23 -9.06 -2.20 -23.07
C LEU A 23 -9.63 -2.47 -24.46
N TYR A 24 -9.77 -3.73 -24.84
CA TYR A 24 -10.42 -4.10 -26.10
C TYR A 24 -11.96 -4.01 -26.03
N LEU A 25 -12.55 -4.13 -24.83
CA LEU A 25 -14.01 -4.06 -24.63
C LEU A 25 -14.62 -2.72 -25.10
N PRO A 26 -14.08 -1.53 -24.81
CA PRO A 26 -14.61 -0.27 -25.33
C PRO A 26 -14.66 -0.20 -26.85
N LEU A 27 -13.70 -0.79 -27.56
CA LEU A 27 -13.75 -0.88 -29.03
C LEU A 27 -14.91 -1.75 -29.52
N LEU A 28 -15.18 -2.87 -28.83
CA LEU A 28 -16.32 -3.72 -29.16
C LEU A 28 -17.64 -3.01 -28.85
N ILE A 29 -17.72 -2.27 -27.72
CA ILE A 29 -18.90 -1.45 -27.38
C ILE A 29 -19.13 -0.41 -28.47
N GLY A 30 -18.09 0.27 -28.93
CA GLY A 30 -18.18 1.23 -30.02
C GLY A 30 -18.70 0.61 -31.31
N LYS A 31 -18.18 -0.57 -31.69
CA LYS A 31 -18.70 -1.32 -32.86
C LYS A 31 -20.15 -1.75 -32.69
N ALA A 32 -20.57 -2.14 -31.48
CA ALA A 32 -21.97 -2.47 -31.22
C ALA A 32 -22.88 -1.24 -31.37
N VAL A 33 -22.43 -0.07 -30.86
CA VAL A 33 -23.14 1.21 -31.04
C VAL A 33 -23.28 1.56 -32.51
N ASP A 34 -22.21 1.43 -33.30
CA ASP A 34 -22.25 1.71 -34.74
C ASP A 34 -23.22 0.81 -35.51
N CYS A 35 -23.48 -0.44 -35.03
CA CYS A 35 -24.51 -1.33 -35.62
C CYS A 35 -25.94 -0.85 -35.39
N ILE A 36 -26.18 0.06 -34.40
CA ILE A 36 -27.54 0.47 -33.96
C ILE A 36 -27.90 1.88 -34.43
N VAL A 37 -26.89 2.75 -34.68
CA VAL A 37 -27.05 4.21 -34.87
C VAL A 37 -27.91 4.56 -36.13
N GLY A 38 -28.06 3.69 -37.10
CA GLY A 38 -28.85 3.93 -38.30
C GLY A 38 -30.36 3.86 -38.06
N LYS A 39 -31.09 4.95 -38.19
CA LYS A 39 -32.55 4.98 -38.05
C LYS A 39 -33.20 4.01 -39.09
N GLY A 40 -33.83 2.96 -38.60
CA GLY A 40 -34.47 1.93 -39.44
C GLY A 40 -33.51 0.95 -40.13
N ASN A 41 -32.22 1.01 -39.82
CA ASN A 41 -31.19 0.16 -40.45
C ASN A 41 -30.27 -0.46 -39.37
N VAL A 42 -30.90 -1.18 -38.46
CA VAL A 42 -30.15 -1.89 -37.37
C VAL A 42 -29.59 -3.21 -37.93
N ASN A 43 -28.26 -3.35 -37.89
CA ASN A 43 -27.60 -4.60 -38.27
C ASN A 43 -27.58 -5.59 -37.11
N PHE A 44 -28.63 -6.40 -36.93
CA PHE A 44 -28.74 -7.36 -35.85
C PHE A 44 -27.69 -8.48 -35.94
N ASP A 45 -27.36 -8.95 -37.14
CA ASP A 45 -26.36 -10.03 -37.31
C ASP A 45 -24.96 -9.53 -36.89
N GLY A 46 -24.59 -8.30 -37.28
CA GLY A 46 -23.36 -7.65 -36.83
C GLY A 46 -23.33 -7.42 -35.34
N LEU A 47 -24.46 -6.99 -34.76
CA LEU A 47 -24.59 -6.77 -33.32
C LEU A 47 -24.39 -8.05 -32.52
N ILE A 48 -25.09 -9.15 -32.92
CA ILE A 48 -24.97 -10.45 -32.26
C ILE A 48 -23.54 -10.97 -32.33
N ALA A 49 -22.88 -10.84 -33.47
CA ALA A 49 -21.46 -11.24 -33.60
C ALA A 49 -20.53 -10.46 -32.67
N VAL A 50 -20.77 -9.14 -32.49
CA VAL A 50 -19.99 -8.32 -31.54
C VAL A 50 -20.30 -8.70 -30.10
N LEU A 51 -21.57 -8.94 -29.74
CA LEU A 51 -21.96 -9.37 -28.40
C LEU A 51 -21.35 -10.72 -28.01
N ILE A 52 -21.29 -11.68 -28.93
CA ILE A 52 -20.60 -12.95 -28.69
C ILE A 52 -19.10 -12.73 -28.44
N LYS A 53 -18.43 -11.88 -29.24
CA LYS A 53 -17.03 -11.53 -29.02
C LYS A 53 -16.81 -10.87 -27.66
N MET A 54 -17.71 -9.96 -27.26
CA MET A 54 -17.66 -9.34 -25.93
C MET A 54 -17.80 -10.37 -24.81
N ALA A 55 -18.75 -11.30 -24.91
CA ALA A 55 -18.93 -12.35 -23.91
C ALA A 55 -17.69 -13.25 -23.77
N VAL A 56 -17.05 -13.61 -24.89
CA VAL A 56 -15.80 -14.37 -24.90
C VAL A 56 -14.67 -13.58 -24.25
N MET A 57 -14.53 -12.29 -24.60
CA MET A 57 -13.48 -11.43 -24.02
C MET A 57 -13.67 -11.22 -22.53
N ILE A 58 -14.91 -11.05 -22.06
CA ILE A 58 -15.23 -10.96 -20.63
C ILE A 58 -14.83 -12.25 -19.91
N GLY A 59 -15.17 -13.42 -20.50
CA GLY A 59 -14.77 -14.72 -19.96
C GLY A 59 -13.24 -14.88 -19.84
N ILE A 60 -12.51 -14.51 -20.90
CA ILE A 60 -11.03 -14.53 -20.89
C ILE A 60 -10.49 -13.60 -19.81
N THR A 61 -11.02 -12.38 -19.71
CA THR A 61 -10.59 -11.40 -18.70
C THR A 61 -10.84 -11.89 -17.29
N ALA A 62 -12.03 -12.45 -17.02
CA ALA A 62 -12.38 -12.98 -15.71
C ALA A 62 -11.49 -14.16 -15.33
N LEU A 63 -11.22 -15.08 -16.26
CA LEU A 63 -10.34 -16.21 -16.02
C LEU A 63 -8.89 -15.78 -15.78
N ALA A 64 -8.37 -14.88 -16.61
CA ALA A 64 -7.02 -14.35 -16.45
C ALA A 64 -6.85 -13.61 -15.11
N GLN A 65 -7.82 -12.78 -14.74
CA GLN A 65 -7.84 -12.06 -13.46
C GLN A 65 -7.90 -13.02 -12.27
N TRP A 66 -8.73 -14.04 -12.35
CA TRP A 66 -8.83 -15.05 -11.29
C TRP A 66 -7.50 -15.80 -11.10
N ILE A 67 -6.89 -16.28 -12.19
CA ILE A 67 -5.60 -16.98 -12.15
C ILE A 67 -4.51 -16.05 -11.60
N MET A 68 -4.48 -14.79 -12.06
CA MET A 68 -3.54 -13.78 -11.58
C MET A 68 -3.66 -13.56 -10.06
N ASN A 69 -4.87 -13.42 -9.54
CA ASN A 69 -5.10 -13.24 -8.09
C ASN A 69 -4.64 -14.46 -7.30
N VAL A 70 -4.94 -15.68 -7.78
CA VAL A 70 -4.45 -16.92 -7.14
C VAL A 70 -2.94 -16.99 -7.13
N CYS A 71 -2.27 -16.62 -8.24
CA CYS A 71 -0.81 -16.58 -8.33
C CYS A 71 -0.21 -15.54 -7.38
N ASN A 72 -0.78 -14.33 -7.33
CA ASN A 72 -0.30 -13.24 -6.47
C ASN A 72 -0.46 -13.60 -5.00
N ASN A 73 -1.63 -14.12 -4.59
CA ASN A 73 -1.86 -14.57 -3.22
C ASN A 73 -0.87 -15.68 -2.82
N LYS A 74 -0.74 -16.70 -3.67
CA LYS A 74 0.19 -17.81 -3.40
C LYS A 74 1.63 -17.30 -3.26
N LEU A 75 2.07 -16.42 -4.16
CA LEU A 75 3.39 -15.81 -4.13
C LEU A 75 3.62 -15.03 -2.84
N THR A 76 2.70 -14.12 -2.50
CA THR A 76 2.80 -13.26 -1.32
C THR A 76 2.86 -14.09 -0.04
N TYR A 77 1.91 -15.01 0.16
CA TYR A 77 1.88 -15.81 1.39
C TYR A 77 3.04 -16.80 1.52
N GLN A 78 3.61 -17.28 0.42
CA GLN A 78 4.84 -18.08 0.47
C GLN A 78 6.06 -17.24 0.88
N ILE A 79 6.23 -16.05 0.30
CA ILE A 79 7.31 -15.13 0.68
C ILE A 79 7.18 -14.75 2.16
N VAL A 80 5.99 -14.39 2.61
CA VAL A 80 5.71 -14.01 4.00
C VAL A 80 6.00 -15.14 4.97
N ARG A 81 5.57 -16.36 4.63
CA ARG A 81 5.89 -17.55 5.45
C ARG A 81 7.39 -17.74 5.58
N ASP A 82 8.13 -17.64 4.49
CA ASP A 82 9.58 -17.90 4.50
C ASP A 82 10.30 -16.80 5.30
N ILE A 83 9.91 -15.53 5.15
CA ILE A 83 10.45 -14.41 5.94
C ILE A 83 10.12 -14.58 7.44
N ARG A 84 8.89 -14.98 7.77
CA ARG A 84 8.49 -15.20 9.17
C ARG A 84 9.27 -16.35 9.81
N ASN A 85 9.49 -17.44 9.08
CA ASN A 85 10.31 -18.55 9.55
C ASN A 85 11.77 -18.09 9.77
N GLU A 86 12.35 -17.37 8.81
CA GLU A 86 13.72 -16.86 8.91
C GLU A 86 13.88 -15.87 10.09
N ALA A 87 12.90 -14.98 10.28
CA ALA A 87 12.88 -14.08 11.43
C ALA A 87 12.76 -14.82 12.75
N PHE A 88 11.92 -15.87 12.82
CA PHE A 88 11.77 -16.67 14.03
C PHE A 88 13.03 -17.49 14.34
N GLU A 89 13.60 -18.18 13.34
CA GLU A 89 14.89 -18.90 13.48
C GLU A 89 16.00 -17.96 13.95
N LYS A 90 15.97 -16.70 13.49
CA LYS A 90 16.94 -15.70 13.92
C LYS A 90 16.79 -15.34 15.40
N ILE A 91 15.58 -15.22 15.91
CA ILE A 91 15.34 -14.92 17.34
C ILE A 91 16.01 -15.95 18.24
N GLU A 92 15.97 -17.24 17.87
CA GLU A 92 16.56 -18.33 18.65
C GLU A 92 18.09 -18.23 18.78
N VAL A 93 18.74 -17.50 17.87
CA VAL A 93 20.21 -17.36 17.85
C VAL A 93 20.69 -15.93 18.10
N LEU A 94 19.78 -15.01 18.51
CA LEU A 94 20.17 -13.66 18.88
C LEU A 94 20.94 -13.61 20.19
N PRO A 95 21.94 -12.70 20.31
CA PRO A 95 22.61 -12.49 21.58
C PRO A 95 21.66 -11.89 22.61
N LEU A 96 21.80 -12.28 23.89
CA LEU A 96 20.98 -11.74 24.99
C LEU A 96 21.04 -10.22 25.07
N LYS A 97 22.21 -9.61 24.74
CA LYS A 97 22.35 -8.15 24.62
C LYS A 97 21.30 -7.50 23.72
N TYR A 98 20.94 -8.16 22.60
CA TYR A 98 19.93 -7.64 21.68
C TYR A 98 18.53 -7.73 22.31
N ILE A 99 18.22 -8.86 22.94
CA ILE A 99 16.92 -9.12 23.57
C ILE A 99 16.67 -8.18 24.74
N ASP A 100 17.70 -7.98 25.61
CA ASP A 100 17.61 -7.08 26.76
C ASP A 100 17.60 -5.59 26.36
N GLY A 101 18.17 -5.27 25.20
CA GLY A 101 18.22 -3.89 24.66
C GLY A 101 16.96 -3.45 23.94
N HIS A 102 16.01 -4.37 23.66
CA HIS A 102 14.77 -4.07 22.95
C HIS A 102 13.55 -4.51 23.75
N ALA A 103 12.46 -3.75 23.68
CA ALA A 103 11.22 -4.17 24.31
C ALA A 103 10.69 -5.46 23.64
N HIS A 104 10.28 -6.45 24.44
CA HIS A 104 9.75 -7.72 23.93
C HIS A 104 8.59 -7.53 22.95
N GLY A 105 7.70 -6.55 23.21
CA GLY A 105 6.59 -6.19 22.32
C GLY A 105 7.07 -5.67 20.96
N GLU A 106 8.22 -5.01 20.90
CA GLU A 106 8.81 -4.55 19.64
C GLU A 106 9.28 -5.72 18.77
N ILE A 107 10.01 -6.68 19.38
CA ILE A 107 10.47 -7.89 18.66
C ILE A 107 9.29 -8.69 18.13
N VAL A 108 8.25 -8.91 18.97
CA VAL A 108 7.01 -9.59 18.56
C VAL A 108 6.31 -8.83 17.43
N SER A 109 6.22 -7.50 17.51
CA SER A 109 5.62 -6.67 16.47
C SER A 109 6.36 -6.79 15.13
N ARG A 110 7.70 -6.86 15.13
CA ARG A 110 8.50 -7.06 13.91
C ARG A 110 8.17 -8.37 13.20
N VAL A 111 7.96 -9.46 13.92
CA VAL A 111 7.67 -10.79 13.35
C VAL A 111 6.22 -10.96 12.92
N ILE A 112 5.29 -10.28 13.60
CA ILE A 112 3.86 -10.42 13.32
C ILE A 112 3.37 -9.23 12.47
N ALA A 113 3.29 -8.04 13.07
CA ALA A 113 2.64 -6.89 12.44
C ALA A 113 3.42 -6.35 11.24
N ASP A 114 4.75 -6.23 11.33
CA ASP A 114 5.56 -5.71 10.22
C ASP A 114 5.60 -6.68 9.04
N VAL A 115 5.63 -7.99 9.29
CA VAL A 115 5.56 -9.00 8.23
C VAL A 115 4.19 -9.00 7.55
N ASP A 116 3.09 -8.82 8.30
CA ASP A 116 1.75 -8.70 7.72
C ASP A 116 1.59 -7.41 6.89
N GLN A 117 2.08 -6.27 7.38
CA GLN A 117 2.08 -5.02 6.62
C GLN A 117 2.94 -5.11 5.34
N PHE A 118 4.05 -5.83 5.39
CA PHE A 118 4.85 -6.13 4.21
C PHE A 118 4.09 -7.00 3.20
N ALA A 119 3.33 -8.01 3.68
CA ALA A 119 2.47 -8.84 2.85
C ALA A 119 1.43 -8.03 2.09
N ASP A 120 0.73 -7.13 2.79
CA ASP A 120 -0.30 -6.27 2.21
C ASP A 120 0.29 -5.34 1.14
N GLY A 121 1.45 -4.75 1.41
CA GLY A 121 2.16 -3.92 0.44
C GLY A 121 2.63 -4.69 -0.79
N LEU A 122 3.13 -5.91 -0.64
CA LEU A 122 3.48 -6.78 -1.76
C LEU A 122 2.25 -7.09 -2.63
N LEU A 123 1.14 -7.48 -2.00
CA LEU A 123 -0.09 -7.83 -2.69
C LEU A 123 -0.66 -6.63 -3.45
N MET A 124 -0.69 -5.45 -2.84
CA MET A 124 -1.10 -4.21 -3.51
C MET A 124 -0.14 -3.81 -4.62
N GLY A 125 1.17 -3.93 -4.41
CA GLY A 125 2.18 -3.65 -5.43
C GLY A 125 2.00 -4.53 -6.67
N PHE A 126 1.86 -5.83 -6.50
CA PHE A 126 1.69 -6.76 -7.61
C PHE A 126 0.34 -6.60 -8.33
N THR A 127 -0.74 -6.39 -7.59
CA THR A 127 -2.09 -6.35 -8.19
C THR A 127 -2.45 -4.98 -8.73
N GLN A 128 -2.11 -3.90 -8.06
CA GLN A 128 -2.57 -2.55 -8.41
C GLN A 128 -1.52 -1.72 -9.14
N LEU A 129 -0.25 -1.74 -8.70
CA LEU A 129 0.77 -0.92 -9.35
C LEU A 129 1.08 -1.40 -10.76
N PHE A 130 1.36 -2.71 -10.92
CA PHE A 130 1.67 -3.26 -12.24
C PHE A 130 0.48 -3.13 -13.19
N THR A 131 -0.73 -3.51 -12.74
CA THR A 131 -1.94 -3.40 -13.55
C THR A 131 -2.23 -1.93 -13.89
N GLY A 132 -2.06 -1.00 -12.93
CA GLY A 132 -2.27 0.43 -13.14
C GLY A 132 -1.33 1.02 -14.18
N VAL A 133 -0.02 0.73 -14.10
CA VAL A 133 0.97 1.22 -15.07
C VAL A 133 0.68 0.65 -16.47
N ILE A 134 0.41 -0.66 -16.58
CA ILE A 134 0.09 -1.28 -17.87
C ILE A 134 -1.22 -0.71 -18.43
N THR A 135 -2.22 -0.43 -17.57
CA THR A 135 -3.49 0.21 -17.98
C THR A 135 -3.26 1.60 -18.54
N ILE A 136 -2.44 2.44 -17.89
CA ILE A 136 -2.13 3.79 -18.41
C ILE A 136 -1.49 3.69 -19.79
N LEU A 137 -0.41 2.91 -19.91
CA LEU A 137 0.32 2.77 -21.19
C LEU A 137 -0.55 2.15 -22.28
N GLY A 138 -1.29 1.09 -21.93
CA GLY A 138 -2.21 0.42 -22.84
C GLY A 138 -3.35 1.35 -23.30
N THR A 139 -3.96 2.10 -22.39
CA THR A 139 -5.03 3.04 -22.72
C THR A 139 -4.55 4.12 -23.69
N ILE A 140 -3.35 4.68 -23.48
CA ILE A 140 -2.75 5.63 -24.41
C ILE A 140 -2.57 4.99 -25.79
N GLY A 141 -2.05 3.77 -25.87
CA GLY A 141 -1.89 3.03 -27.12
C GLY A 141 -3.21 2.83 -27.86
N PHE A 142 -4.27 2.40 -27.16
CA PHE A 142 -5.60 2.25 -27.74
C PHE A 142 -6.22 3.59 -28.16
N MET A 143 -6.07 4.65 -27.37
CA MET A 143 -6.55 5.99 -27.73
C MET A 143 -5.86 6.53 -28.99
N LEU A 144 -4.54 6.35 -29.10
CA LEU A 144 -3.77 6.74 -30.29
C LEU A 144 -4.24 5.98 -31.55
N SER A 145 -4.65 4.71 -31.41
CA SER A 145 -5.16 3.93 -32.53
C SER A 145 -6.54 4.39 -33.02
N VAL A 146 -7.32 5.07 -32.16
CA VAL A 146 -8.64 5.61 -32.54
C VAL A 146 -8.53 7.03 -33.09
N ASN A 147 -7.90 7.96 -32.35
CA ASN A 147 -7.71 9.34 -32.83
C ASN A 147 -6.57 10.04 -32.07
N VAL A 148 -5.53 10.41 -32.80
CA VAL A 148 -4.34 11.06 -32.23
C VAL A 148 -4.66 12.45 -31.64
N GLY A 149 -5.50 13.26 -32.36
CA GLY A 149 -5.81 14.61 -31.92
C GLY A 149 -6.49 14.69 -30.57
N ILE A 150 -7.51 13.85 -30.35
CA ILE A 150 -8.23 13.80 -29.05
C ILE A 150 -7.35 13.20 -27.96
N THR A 151 -6.48 12.24 -28.29
CA THR A 151 -5.52 11.67 -27.36
C THR A 151 -4.57 12.74 -26.80
N ILE A 152 -4.06 13.64 -27.66
CA ILE A 152 -3.21 14.74 -27.22
C ILE A 152 -3.95 15.65 -26.25
N VAL A 153 -5.22 15.96 -26.50
CA VAL A 153 -6.04 16.77 -25.57
C VAL A 153 -6.11 16.11 -24.19
N VAL A 154 -6.39 14.81 -24.13
CA VAL A 154 -6.43 14.06 -22.87
C VAL A 154 -5.07 14.09 -22.16
N LEU A 155 -3.98 13.85 -22.90
CA LEU A 155 -2.63 13.84 -22.35
C LEU A 155 -2.21 15.22 -21.79
N VAL A 156 -2.62 16.31 -22.42
CA VAL A 156 -2.31 17.67 -21.95
C VAL A 156 -3.13 18.07 -20.73
N VAL A 157 -4.38 17.62 -20.64
CA VAL A 157 -5.26 17.98 -19.51
C VAL A 157 -4.99 17.11 -18.25
N THR A 158 -4.52 15.88 -18.42
CA THR A 158 -4.25 14.98 -17.29
C THR A 158 -3.23 15.52 -16.26
N PRO A 159 -2.10 16.15 -16.64
CA PRO A 159 -1.20 16.77 -15.68
C PRO A 159 -1.86 17.77 -14.73
N VAL A 160 -2.91 18.45 -15.18
CA VAL A 160 -3.68 19.38 -14.34
C VAL A 160 -4.35 18.61 -13.19
N SER A 161 -4.92 17.42 -13.48
CA SER A 161 -5.51 16.56 -12.46
C SER A 161 -4.47 16.11 -11.42
N LEU A 162 -3.28 15.70 -11.89
CA LEU A 162 -2.18 15.30 -11.02
C LEU A 162 -1.67 16.46 -10.16
N PHE A 163 -1.58 17.65 -10.73
CA PHE A 163 -1.18 18.86 -9.98
C PHE A 163 -2.17 19.18 -8.85
N VAL A 164 -3.48 19.17 -9.16
CA VAL A 164 -4.54 19.41 -8.17
C VAL A 164 -4.50 18.34 -7.08
N ALA A 165 -4.40 17.06 -7.44
CA ALA A 165 -4.29 15.95 -6.50
C ALA A 165 -3.06 16.09 -5.59
N SER A 166 -1.90 16.39 -6.16
CA SER A 166 -0.64 16.57 -5.41
C SER A 166 -0.69 17.77 -4.47
N PHE A 167 -1.30 18.88 -4.90
CA PHE A 167 -1.48 20.06 -4.04
C PHE A 167 -2.35 19.75 -2.82
N ILE A 168 -3.49 19.08 -3.04
CA ILE A 168 -4.39 18.68 -1.95
C ILE A 168 -3.70 17.67 -1.03
N ALA A 169 -3.02 16.66 -1.59
CA ALA A 169 -2.31 15.64 -0.81
C ALA A 169 -1.25 16.24 0.13
N LYS A 170 -0.46 17.22 -0.34
CA LYS A 170 0.51 17.91 0.51
C LYS A 170 -0.14 18.65 1.68
N ARG A 171 -1.27 19.30 1.46
CA ARG A 171 -2.04 19.98 2.51
C ARG A 171 -2.65 18.99 3.50
N THR A 172 -3.21 17.91 2.98
CA THR A 172 -3.77 16.81 3.77
C THR A 172 -2.71 16.18 4.68
N PHE A 173 -1.53 15.87 4.15
CA PHE A 173 -0.43 15.31 4.92
C PHE A 173 0.00 16.22 6.09
N SER A 174 0.16 17.53 5.85
CA SER A 174 0.50 18.49 6.89
C SER A 174 -0.54 18.53 8.01
N MET A 175 -1.83 18.44 7.67
CA MET A 175 -2.92 18.44 8.66
C MET A 175 -2.97 17.13 9.45
N PHE A 176 -2.77 15.98 8.82
CA PHE A 176 -2.69 14.70 9.52
C PHE A 176 -1.46 14.60 10.44
N LYS A 177 -0.33 15.20 10.04
CA LYS A 177 0.84 15.28 10.91
C LYS A 177 0.54 16.08 12.18
N ALA A 178 -0.05 17.26 12.05
CA ALA A 178 -0.45 18.07 13.20
C ALA A 178 -1.49 17.36 14.10
N GLN A 179 -2.44 16.62 13.50
CA GLN A 179 -3.39 15.79 14.24
C GLN A 179 -2.68 14.68 15.02
N SER A 180 -1.71 14.01 14.40
CA SER A 180 -0.95 12.92 15.03
C SER A 180 -0.11 13.43 16.21
N GLU A 181 0.53 14.59 16.06
CA GLU A 181 1.28 15.25 17.14
C GLU A 181 0.36 15.59 18.33
N ALA A 182 -0.77 16.25 18.08
CA ALA A 182 -1.74 16.58 19.13
C ALA A 182 -2.33 15.33 19.80
N ARG A 183 -2.56 14.24 19.04
CA ARG A 183 -3.02 12.96 19.60
C ARG A 183 -1.94 12.32 20.48
N GLY A 184 -0.67 12.39 20.07
CA GLY A 184 0.46 11.91 20.86
C GLY A 184 0.55 12.63 22.21
N GLU A 185 0.45 13.97 22.22
CA GLU A 185 0.44 14.77 23.45
C GLU A 185 -0.75 14.39 24.36
N GLN A 186 -1.94 14.22 23.78
CA GLN A 186 -3.13 13.80 24.54
C GLN A 186 -2.92 12.42 25.17
N THR A 187 -2.40 11.46 24.41
CA THR A 187 -2.14 10.11 24.91
C THR A 187 -1.11 10.11 26.03
N ALA A 188 -0.03 10.89 25.88
CA ALA A 188 1.00 11.02 26.91
C ALA A 188 0.44 11.62 28.19
N LEU A 189 -0.42 12.68 28.09
CA LEU A 189 -1.06 13.27 29.26
C LEU A 189 -2.00 12.27 29.95
N ILE A 190 -2.79 11.51 29.20
CA ILE A 190 -3.70 10.49 29.76
C ILE A 190 -2.90 9.43 30.52
N ASP A 191 -1.83 8.92 29.91
CA ASP A 191 -0.96 7.90 30.52
C ASP A 191 -0.31 8.43 31.82
N GLU A 192 0.23 9.66 31.79
CA GLU A 192 0.77 10.35 32.96
C GLU A 192 -0.28 10.50 34.08
N MET A 193 -1.48 10.93 33.74
CA MET A 193 -2.56 11.17 34.72
C MET A 193 -3.08 9.87 35.30
N ILE A 194 -3.24 8.82 34.53
CA ILE A 194 -3.64 7.48 35.01
C ILE A 194 -2.56 6.91 35.94
N GLY A 195 -1.30 6.95 35.52
CA GLY A 195 -0.17 6.47 36.31
C GLY A 195 0.01 7.17 37.64
N ASN A 196 -0.30 8.48 37.69
CA ASN A 196 -0.12 9.32 38.87
C ASN A 196 -1.45 9.75 39.53
N GLN A 197 -2.58 9.11 39.24
CA GLN A 197 -3.90 9.52 39.72
C GLN A 197 -3.98 9.74 41.23
N LYS A 198 -3.36 8.85 42.02
CA LYS A 198 -3.31 8.98 43.49
C LYS A 198 -2.59 10.25 43.95
N ILE A 199 -1.55 10.66 43.24
CA ILE A 199 -0.78 11.87 43.53
C ILE A 199 -1.60 13.11 43.18
N VAL A 200 -2.23 13.11 41.99
CA VAL A 200 -3.09 14.22 41.54
C VAL A 200 -4.21 14.46 42.54
N GLN A 201 -4.87 13.42 43.03
CA GLN A 201 -5.91 13.51 44.04
C GLN A 201 -5.38 13.97 45.42
N ALA A 202 -4.22 13.42 45.84
CA ALA A 202 -3.61 13.79 47.12
C ALA A 202 -3.23 15.29 47.19
N PHE A 203 -2.89 15.89 46.05
CA PHE A 203 -2.52 17.31 45.96
C PHE A 203 -3.66 18.22 45.46
N GLY A 204 -4.85 17.68 45.17
CA GLY A 204 -6.04 18.45 44.74
C GLY A 204 -5.84 19.11 43.37
N GLN A 205 -5.07 18.51 42.47
CA GLN A 205 -4.68 19.07 41.16
C GLN A 205 -5.60 18.60 40.01
N GLU A 206 -6.81 18.09 40.31
CA GLU A 206 -7.72 17.53 39.30
C GLU A 206 -8.18 18.63 38.31
N LYS A 207 -8.39 19.86 38.79
CA LYS A 207 -8.86 20.97 37.95
C LYS A 207 -7.78 21.34 36.90
N ASP A 208 -6.54 21.45 37.33
CA ASP A 208 -5.43 21.80 36.44
C ASP A 208 -5.18 20.68 35.41
N ALA A 209 -5.33 19.42 35.82
CA ALA A 209 -5.24 18.29 34.90
C ALA A 209 -6.37 18.32 33.83
N ILE A 210 -7.60 18.65 34.22
CA ILE A 210 -8.74 18.79 33.31
C ILE A 210 -8.53 19.96 32.36
N GLU A 211 -8.08 21.13 32.86
CA GLU A 211 -7.84 22.31 32.03
C GLU A 211 -6.76 22.02 30.96
N LYS A 212 -5.67 21.37 31.35
CA LYS A 212 -4.61 20.94 30.42
C LYS A 212 -5.12 19.94 29.39
N PHE A 213 -5.96 18.99 29.81
CA PHE A 213 -6.60 18.04 28.89
C PHE A 213 -7.51 18.75 27.89
N ASP A 214 -8.34 19.69 28.34
CA ASP A 214 -9.27 20.43 27.50
C ASP A 214 -8.55 21.29 26.47
N GLU A 215 -7.41 21.92 26.83
CA GLU A 215 -6.56 22.65 25.89
C GLU A 215 -6.04 21.74 24.76
N ILE A 216 -5.43 20.61 25.13
CA ILE A 216 -4.89 19.65 24.15
C ILE A 216 -6.02 19.06 23.29
N ASN A 217 -7.16 18.69 23.91
CA ASN A 217 -8.29 18.12 23.22
C ASN A 217 -8.94 19.13 22.24
N GLY A 218 -9.04 20.41 22.61
CA GLY A 218 -9.50 21.48 21.72
C GLY A 218 -8.58 21.67 20.51
N ARG A 219 -7.27 21.60 20.72
CA ARG A 219 -6.28 21.63 19.65
C ARG A 219 -6.39 20.40 18.74
N LEU A 220 -6.53 19.20 19.32
CA LEU A 220 -6.75 17.96 18.57
C LEU A 220 -8.04 18.01 17.75
N GLN A 221 -9.14 18.52 18.32
CA GLN A 221 -10.41 18.72 17.62
C GLN A 221 -10.21 19.60 16.38
N THR A 222 -9.53 20.73 16.52
CA THR A 222 -9.29 21.68 15.42
C THR A 222 -8.42 21.05 14.32
N CYS A 223 -7.35 20.34 14.70
CA CYS A 223 -6.48 19.64 13.75
C CYS A 223 -7.23 18.51 13.05
N SER A 224 -8.05 17.74 13.77
CA SER A 224 -8.85 16.64 13.23
C SER A 224 -9.89 17.12 12.23
N LEU A 225 -10.62 18.20 12.53
CA LEU A 225 -11.58 18.80 11.59
C LEU A 225 -10.90 19.25 10.30
N LYS A 226 -9.75 19.91 10.39
CA LYS A 226 -8.97 20.32 9.20
C LYS A 226 -8.46 19.12 8.41
N ALA A 227 -7.92 18.10 9.08
CA ALA A 227 -7.42 16.89 8.43
C ALA A 227 -8.55 16.15 7.68
N ILE A 228 -9.70 15.96 8.31
CA ILE A 228 -10.88 15.33 7.71
C ILE A 228 -11.41 16.17 6.54
N PHE A 229 -11.49 17.49 6.69
CA PHE A 229 -11.97 18.39 5.63
C PHE A 229 -11.09 18.27 4.37
N PHE A 230 -9.75 18.42 4.52
CA PHE A 230 -8.84 18.31 3.38
C PHE A 230 -8.82 16.91 2.77
N SER A 231 -8.89 15.87 3.59
CA SER A 231 -8.99 14.49 3.10
C SER A 231 -10.27 14.26 2.31
N SER A 232 -11.40 14.76 2.82
CA SER A 232 -12.72 14.60 2.17
C SER A 232 -12.84 15.33 0.85
N ILE A 233 -12.13 16.46 0.67
CA ILE A 233 -12.18 17.26 -0.56
C ILE A 233 -11.36 16.63 -1.70
N THR A 234 -10.47 15.69 -1.41
CA THR A 234 -9.59 15.05 -2.40
C THR A 234 -10.40 14.34 -3.50
N ASN A 235 -11.32 13.47 -3.11
CA ASN A 235 -12.15 12.70 -4.05
C ASN A 235 -13.08 13.59 -4.90
N PRO A 236 -13.84 14.55 -4.35
CA PRO A 236 -14.65 15.46 -5.15
C PRO A 236 -13.81 16.29 -6.14
N SER A 237 -12.64 16.77 -5.71
CA SER A 237 -11.77 17.59 -6.57
C SER A 237 -11.20 16.79 -7.75
N THR A 238 -10.72 15.59 -7.51
CA THR A 238 -10.22 14.72 -8.59
C THR A 238 -11.35 14.30 -9.54
N ARG A 239 -12.55 14.00 -9.01
CA ARG A 239 -13.72 13.71 -9.85
C ARG A 239 -14.12 14.92 -10.70
N PHE A 240 -14.09 16.13 -10.14
CA PHE A 240 -14.40 17.35 -10.88
C PHE A 240 -13.43 17.54 -12.07
N VAL A 241 -12.12 17.42 -11.83
CA VAL A 241 -11.12 17.53 -12.91
C VAL A 241 -11.31 16.42 -13.95
N ASN A 242 -11.55 15.19 -13.53
CA ASN A 242 -11.84 14.08 -14.45
C ASN A 242 -13.10 14.33 -15.28
N SER A 243 -14.13 14.95 -14.70
CA SER A 243 -15.35 15.33 -15.42
C SER A 243 -15.08 16.43 -16.44
N LEU A 244 -14.16 17.36 -16.16
CA LEU A 244 -13.73 18.37 -17.15
C LEU A 244 -13.01 17.71 -18.35
N VAL A 245 -12.11 16.75 -18.08
CA VAL A 245 -11.46 15.96 -19.14
C VAL A 245 -12.49 15.23 -19.98
N TYR A 246 -13.42 14.54 -19.32
CA TYR A 246 -14.49 13.80 -19.98
C TYR A 246 -15.38 14.70 -20.84
N THR A 247 -15.76 15.87 -20.32
CA THR A 247 -16.56 16.86 -21.05
C THR A 247 -15.79 17.40 -22.26
N GLY A 248 -14.50 17.71 -22.09
CA GLY A 248 -13.62 18.13 -23.18
C GLY A 248 -13.56 17.07 -24.30
N VAL A 249 -13.33 15.82 -23.95
CA VAL A 249 -13.34 14.69 -24.90
C VAL A 249 -14.71 14.58 -25.57
N GLY A 250 -15.80 14.74 -24.82
CA GLY A 250 -17.17 14.72 -25.35
C GLY A 250 -17.40 15.81 -26.40
N ILE A 251 -17.01 17.05 -26.09
CA ILE A 251 -17.20 18.20 -27.01
C ILE A 251 -16.33 18.04 -28.28
N PHE A 252 -15.02 17.83 -28.13
CA PHE A 252 -14.13 17.68 -29.26
C PHE A 252 -14.44 16.44 -30.10
N GLY A 253 -14.80 15.34 -29.44
CA GLY A 253 -15.20 14.10 -30.10
C GLY A 253 -16.53 14.21 -30.84
N ALA A 254 -17.54 14.91 -30.26
CA ALA A 254 -18.80 15.19 -30.94
C ALA A 254 -18.60 16.09 -32.17
N LEU A 255 -17.79 17.14 -32.07
CA LEU A 255 -17.42 17.98 -33.22
C LEU A 255 -16.71 17.17 -34.30
N ALA A 256 -15.83 16.26 -33.95
CA ALA A 256 -15.17 15.37 -34.89
C ALA A 256 -16.14 14.38 -35.54
N ALA A 257 -17.15 13.89 -34.80
CA ALA A 257 -18.19 13.02 -35.32
C ALA A 257 -19.13 13.73 -36.28
N ILE A 258 -19.54 14.96 -35.97
CA ILE A 258 -20.35 15.82 -36.87
C ILE A 258 -19.61 16.08 -38.19
N ASN A 259 -18.28 16.28 -38.10
CA ASN A 259 -17.44 16.49 -39.29
C ASN A 259 -17.07 15.17 -40.03
N GLY A 260 -17.65 14.04 -39.66
CA GLY A 260 -17.42 12.74 -40.29
C GLY A 260 -16.03 12.13 -40.06
N ARG A 261 -15.25 12.67 -39.09
CA ARG A 261 -13.90 12.19 -38.77
C ARG A 261 -13.91 11.05 -37.76
N LEU A 262 -15.01 10.85 -37.03
CA LEU A 262 -15.24 9.79 -36.07
C LEU A 262 -16.65 9.22 -36.21
N THR A 263 -16.83 7.92 -35.90
CA THR A 263 -18.17 7.35 -35.72
C THR A 263 -18.69 7.62 -34.31
N VAL A 264 -20.02 7.48 -34.12
CA VAL A 264 -20.60 7.58 -32.76
C VAL A 264 -20.05 6.50 -31.84
N GLY A 265 -19.83 5.31 -32.36
CA GLY A 265 -19.22 4.21 -31.62
C GLY A 265 -17.77 4.49 -31.23
N GLN A 266 -16.98 5.09 -32.12
CA GLN A 266 -15.61 5.52 -31.80
C GLN A 266 -15.59 6.60 -30.70
N LEU A 267 -16.53 7.55 -30.73
CA LEU A 267 -16.69 8.53 -29.66
C LEU A 267 -17.02 7.85 -28.32
N SER A 268 -17.94 6.89 -28.32
CA SER A 268 -18.30 6.11 -27.13
C SER A 268 -17.08 5.33 -26.57
N SER A 269 -16.29 4.71 -27.45
CA SER A 269 -15.04 4.03 -27.06
C SER A 269 -14.06 5.02 -26.42
N PHE A 270 -13.91 6.21 -26.99
CA PHE A 270 -12.99 7.24 -26.51
C PHE A 270 -13.38 7.76 -25.13
N LEU A 271 -14.66 7.99 -24.89
CA LEU A 271 -15.19 8.38 -23.57
C LEU A 271 -14.92 7.30 -22.52
N SER A 272 -15.05 6.04 -22.89
CA SER A 272 -14.72 4.90 -22.02
C SER A 272 -13.22 4.86 -21.70
N TYR A 273 -12.35 5.11 -22.67
CA TYR A 273 -10.90 5.20 -22.47
C TYR A 273 -10.51 6.38 -21.59
N ALA A 274 -11.13 7.54 -21.74
CA ALA A 274 -10.86 8.71 -20.90
C ALA A 274 -11.11 8.39 -19.42
N ASN A 275 -12.18 7.64 -19.11
CA ASN A 275 -12.44 7.16 -17.74
C ASN A 275 -11.43 6.11 -17.28
N GLN A 276 -11.08 5.14 -18.13
CA GLN A 276 -10.11 4.09 -17.77
C GLN A 276 -8.70 4.65 -17.60
N TYR A 277 -8.33 5.70 -18.32
CA TYR A 277 -7.04 6.35 -18.20
C TYR A 277 -6.86 7.09 -16.88
N THR A 278 -7.91 7.74 -16.39
CA THR A 278 -7.83 8.55 -15.17
C THR A 278 -7.93 7.71 -13.88
N LYS A 279 -8.55 6.55 -13.93
CA LYS A 279 -8.77 5.68 -12.78
C LYS A 279 -7.48 5.23 -12.06
N PRO A 280 -6.44 4.71 -12.75
CA PRO A 280 -5.21 4.26 -12.11
C PRO A 280 -4.45 5.37 -11.38
N PHE A 281 -4.53 6.62 -11.81
CA PHE A 281 -3.86 7.73 -11.12
C PHE A 281 -4.39 7.96 -9.70
N ASN A 282 -5.68 7.74 -9.48
CA ASN A 282 -6.28 7.84 -8.15
C ASN A 282 -5.88 6.65 -7.27
N GLU A 283 -5.78 5.45 -7.85
CA GLU A 283 -5.41 4.21 -7.15
C GLU A 283 -3.91 4.17 -6.80
N ILE A 284 -3.04 4.58 -7.71
CA ILE A 284 -1.57 4.56 -7.52
C ILE A 284 -1.16 5.40 -6.30
N SER A 285 -1.82 6.53 -6.05
CA SER A 285 -1.47 7.38 -4.89
C SER A 285 -1.63 6.63 -3.56
N GLY A 286 -2.70 5.84 -3.39
CA GLY A 286 -2.89 5.00 -2.21
C GLY A 286 -1.87 3.86 -2.14
N VAL A 287 -1.62 3.19 -3.27
CA VAL A 287 -0.65 2.09 -3.37
C VAL A 287 0.77 2.54 -3.03
N VAL A 288 1.19 3.75 -3.48
CA VAL A 288 2.52 4.28 -3.16
C VAL A 288 2.71 4.45 -1.65
N THR A 289 1.69 4.94 -0.93
CA THR A 289 1.75 5.08 0.53
C THR A 289 1.86 3.71 1.21
N GLU A 290 1.06 2.74 0.80
CA GLU A 290 1.12 1.38 1.35
C GLU A 290 2.44 0.68 1.05
N LEU A 291 3.01 0.89 -0.16
CA LEU A 291 4.34 0.39 -0.49
C LEU A 291 5.45 1.03 0.35
N GLN A 292 5.35 2.33 0.64
CA GLN A 292 6.31 3.00 1.54
C GLN A 292 6.24 2.42 2.95
N ASN A 293 5.04 2.19 3.48
CA ASN A 293 4.84 1.53 4.77
C ASN A 293 5.41 0.11 4.75
N ALA A 294 5.10 -0.66 3.72
CA ALA A 294 5.61 -2.03 3.56
C ALA A 294 7.14 -2.09 3.47
N ILE A 295 7.78 -1.15 2.75
CA ILE A 295 9.25 -1.05 2.67
C ILE A 295 9.85 -0.72 4.04
N ALA A 296 9.23 0.20 4.79
CA ALA A 296 9.69 0.54 6.14
C ALA A 296 9.57 -0.66 7.10
N CYS A 297 8.45 -1.40 7.04
CA CYS A 297 8.26 -2.63 7.81
C CYS A 297 9.25 -3.71 7.40
N ALA A 298 9.47 -3.92 6.10
CA ALA A 298 10.50 -4.83 5.59
C ALA A 298 11.89 -4.47 6.12
N GLY A 299 12.25 -3.18 6.15
CA GLY A 299 13.51 -2.72 6.69
C GLY A 299 13.72 -3.18 8.14
N ARG A 300 12.71 -3.02 9.02
CA ARG A 300 12.78 -3.47 10.41
C ARG A 300 12.87 -4.99 10.56
N VAL A 301 12.16 -5.74 9.70
CA VAL A 301 12.22 -7.20 9.70
C VAL A 301 13.60 -7.68 9.24
N PHE A 302 14.14 -7.11 8.17
CA PHE A 302 15.48 -7.46 7.67
C PHE A 302 16.58 -7.03 8.63
N GLU A 303 16.45 -5.91 9.34
CA GLU A 303 17.36 -5.52 10.41
C GLU A 303 17.44 -6.61 11.49
N LEU A 304 16.30 -7.20 11.89
CA LEU A 304 16.26 -8.33 12.81
C LEU A 304 16.93 -9.58 12.22
N ILE A 305 16.65 -9.93 10.97
CA ILE A 305 17.19 -11.13 10.31
C ILE A 305 18.71 -11.02 10.10
N GLU A 306 19.20 -9.84 9.74
CA GLU A 306 20.61 -9.56 9.45
C GLU A 306 21.45 -9.28 10.70
N GLU A 307 20.84 -9.16 11.91
CA GLU A 307 21.55 -8.94 13.15
C GLU A 307 22.57 -10.06 13.37
N LYS A 308 23.69 -9.75 14.03
CA LYS A 308 24.72 -10.74 14.31
C LYS A 308 24.20 -11.81 15.27
N SER A 309 24.33 -13.06 14.88
CA SER A 309 24.03 -14.19 15.78
C SER A 309 25.00 -14.22 16.96
N GLN A 310 24.58 -14.83 18.06
CA GLN A 310 25.48 -15.10 19.18
C GLN A 310 26.70 -15.92 18.70
N VAL A 311 27.79 -15.76 19.39
CA VAL A 311 29.02 -16.52 19.08
C VAL A 311 28.71 -18.01 19.26
N PRO A 312 28.93 -18.86 18.24
CA PRO A 312 28.72 -20.29 18.37
C PRO A 312 29.66 -20.89 19.44
N GLU A 313 29.24 -21.99 20.05
CA GLU A 313 30.09 -22.73 20.96
C GLU A 313 31.41 -23.13 20.29
N VAL A 314 32.49 -23.16 21.06
CA VAL A 314 33.79 -23.61 20.57
C VAL A 314 33.73 -25.07 20.11
N GLU A 315 34.39 -25.40 19.00
CA GLU A 315 34.36 -26.74 18.39
C GLU A 315 34.77 -27.86 19.38
N ASN A 316 35.55 -27.54 20.42
CA ASN A 316 36.01 -28.45 21.45
C ASN A 316 35.30 -28.20 22.80
N ALA A 317 34.04 -27.82 22.81
CA ALA A 317 33.25 -27.65 24.01
C ALA A 317 33.20 -28.95 24.80
N VAL A 318 33.46 -28.89 26.13
CA VAL A 318 33.44 -30.05 27.00
C VAL A 318 31.98 -30.41 27.34
N SER A 319 31.57 -31.62 26.94
CA SER A 319 30.27 -32.17 27.35
C SER A 319 30.38 -32.79 28.72
N LEU A 320 29.69 -32.23 29.71
CA LEU A 320 29.64 -32.76 31.07
C LEU A 320 28.69 -33.95 31.12
N GLN A 321 29.24 -35.15 31.42
CA GLN A 321 28.45 -36.39 31.52
C GLN A 321 27.72 -36.50 32.85
N HIS A 322 28.25 -35.90 33.92
CA HIS A 322 27.66 -35.88 35.26
C HIS A 322 27.82 -34.47 35.86
N VAL A 323 26.76 -33.93 36.39
CA VAL A 323 26.75 -32.57 36.98
C VAL A 323 26.16 -32.66 38.37
N ASP A 324 26.96 -32.34 39.40
CA ASP A 324 26.54 -32.34 40.81
C ASP A 324 25.63 -31.12 41.15
N GLY A 325 25.41 -30.22 40.18
CA GLY A 325 24.55 -29.05 40.35
C GLY A 325 25.17 -27.90 41.13
N LYS A 326 26.45 -28.01 41.53
CA LYS A 326 27.16 -26.91 42.22
C LYS A 326 27.71 -25.92 41.22
N VAL A 327 27.27 -24.64 41.30
CA VAL A 327 27.78 -23.54 40.53
C VAL A 327 28.41 -22.51 41.46
N GLU A 328 29.68 -22.17 41.22
CA GLU A 328 30.42 -21.20 42.02
C GLU A 328 30.99 -20.12 41.10
N LEU A 329 30.59 -18.86 41.30
CA LEU A 329 31.09 -17.69 40.58
C LEU A 329 31.98 -16.87 41.53
N LYS A 330 33.25 -16.73 41.20
CA LYS A 330 34.21 -15.94 41.96
C LYS A 330 34.75 -14.80 41.14
N ASP A 331 34.66 -13.60 41.69
CA ASP A 331 35.21 -12.37 41.07
C ASP A 331 34.78 -12.14 39.61
N VAL A 332 33.51 -12.48 39.31
CA VAL A 332 32.97 -12.35 37.96
C VAL A 332 32.45 -10.94 37.77
N ALA A 333 32.92 -10.28 36.69
CA ALA A 333 32.38 -9.02 36.19
C ALA A 333 31.75 -9.24 34.80
N PHE A 334 30.62 -8.65 34.58
CA PHE A 334 29.91 -8.72 33.30
C PHE A 334 29.33 -7.37 32.89
N SER A 335 29.49 -7.04 31.63
CA SER A 335 28.82 -5.88 31.01
C SER A 335 28.50 -6.17 29.55
N TYR A 336 27.36 -5.66 29.04
CA TYR A 336 27.04 -5.69 27.61
C TYR A 336 27.82 -4.65 26.80
N VAL A 337 28.23 -3.56 27.43
CA VAL A 337 29.02 -2.47 26.84
C VAL A 337 30.16 -2.15 27.79
N PRO A 338 31.39 -1.95 27.30
CA PRO A 338 32.57 -1.69 28.16
C PRO A 338 32.40 -0.50 29.11
N GLU A 339 31.60 0.51 28.71
CA GLU A 339 31.38 1.75 29.47
C GLU A 339 30.31 1.61 30.58
N GLN A 340 29.47 0.57 30.53
CA GLN A 340 28.40 0.31 31.50
C GLN A 340 28.67 -0.98 32.25
N LYS A 341 29.16 -0.84 33.49
CA LYS A 341 29.36 -1.98 34.39
C LYS A 341 28.00 -2.43 34.93
N LEU A 342 27.58 -3.66 34.58
CA LEU A 342 26.32 -4.24 35.01
C LEU A 342 26.51 -5.08 36.29
N ILE A 343 27.56 -5.88 36.34
CA ILE A 343 27.93 -6.73 37.49
C ILE A 343 29.40 -6.52 37.77
N GLU A 344 29.75 -6.15 39.01
CA GLU A 344 31.13 -6.07 39.49
C GLU A 344 31.33 -7.02 40.67
N LEU A 345 32.36 -7.84 40.58
CA LEU A 345 32.86 -8.69 41.67
C LEU A 345 31.73 -9.48 42.37
N SER A 346 30.90 -10.18 41.62
CA SER A 346 29.84 -11.00 42.19
C SER A 346 30.39 -12.32 42.72
N LEU A 347 30.06 -12.65 43.99
CA LEU A 347 30.25 -13.95 44.59
C LEU A 347 28.88 -14.61 44.71
N ILE A 348 28.59 -15.59 43.85
CA ILE A 348 27.34 -16.35 43.88
C ILE A 348 27.68 -17.80 44.08
N HIS A 349 27.07 -18.39 45.11
CA HIS A 349 27.11 -19.81 45.39
C HIS A 349 25.68 -20.37 45.23
N ILE A 350 25.48 -21.26 44.29
CA ILE A 350 24.20 -21.96 44.05
C ILE A 350 24.44 -23.47 44.13
#